data_05db8f75e45a20bca194067d195e00eb
#
_entry.id   05db8f75e45a20bca194067d195e00eb
#
_cell.length_a   1.000
_cell.length_b   1.000
_cell.length_c   1.000
_cell.angle_alpha   90.00
_cell.angle_beta   90.00
_cell.angle_gamma   90.00
#
_symmetry.space_group_name_H-M   'P 1'
#
loop_
_entity.id
_entity.type
_entity.pdbx_description
1 polymer ?
#
loop_
_entity_poly.entity_id
_entity_poly.type
_entity_poly.pdbx_seq_one_letter_code
_entity_poly.pdbx_strand_id
1 'polypeptide(L)'
;DIQFNELQIEQIQEGQEKGLDVSKYADPKFNKWQMEQIRYGLEEDLDVSKYANPKFNRELMREIRYGLEDAKYADPKFHYSQMQENRLGLEKGLDVSTEKKQNNIKKMMMR
;
A
#
# COMPACT_ATOMS: atom_id res chain seq x y z
N ASP A 1 16.35 -4.55 -26.83
CA ASP A 1 15.23 -5.36 -26.37
C ASP A 1 15.13 -5.36 -24.88
N ILE A 2 13.93 -5.23 -24.40
CA ILE A 2 13.67 -5.30 -22.99
C ILE A 2 13.46 -6.76 -22.62
N GLN A 3 14.23 -7.24 -21.69
CA GLN A 3 14.12 -8.63 -21.27
C GLN A 3 13.84 -8.71 -19.78
N PHE A 4 12.80 -9.45 -19.46
CA PHE A 4 12.42 -9.69 -18.08
C PHE A 4 12.59 -11.17 -17.77
N ASN A 5 13.00 -11.49 -16.54
CA ASN A 5 13.00 -12.87 -16.11
C ASN A 5 11.59 -13.29 -15.68
N GLU A 6 11.43 -14.57 -15.39
CA GLU A 6 10.12 -15.12 -15.05
C GLU A 6 9.49 -14.44 -13.85
N LEU A 7 10.30 -14.15 -12.84
CA LEU A 7 9.78 -13.55 -11.62
C LEU A 7 9.30 -12.13 -11.86
N GLN A 8 10.01 -11.41 -12.72
CA GLN A 8 9.59 -10.07 -13.10
C GLN A 8 8.31 -10.10 -13.90
N ILE A 9 8.21 -11.06 -14.81
CA ILE A 9 7.01 -11.20 -15.64
C ILE A 9 5.81 -11.47 -14.78
N GLU A 10 5.96 -12.33 -13.76
CA GLU A 10 4.87 -12.62 -12.84
C GLU A 10 4.33 -11.35 -12.19
N GLN A 11 5.25 -10.48 -11.75
CA GLN A 11 4.83 -9.25 -11.09
C GLN A 11 4.10 -8.32 -12.06
N ILE A 12 4.56 -8.27 -13.31
CA ILE A 12 3.92 -7.44 -14.31
C ILE A 12 2.53 -7.98 -14.62
N GLN A 13 2.42 -9.30 -14.80
CA GLN A 13 1.14 -9.92 -15.11
C GLN A 13 0.15 -9.73 -13.98
N GLU A 14 0.62 -9.87 -12.76
CA GLU A 14 -0.24 -9.70 -11.61
C GLU A 14 -0.80 -8.28 -11.54
N GLY A 15 0.04 -7.31 -11.85
CA GLY A 15 -0.43 -5.92 -11.89
C GLY A 15 -1.44 -5.70 -12.99
N GLN A 16 -1.20 -6.30 -14.16
CA GLN A 16 -2.13 -6.18 -15.27
C GLN A 16 -3.48 -6.77 -14.94
N GLU A 17 -3.48 -7.92 -14.27
CA GLU A 17 -4.73 -8.57 -13.87
C GLU A 17 -5.53 -7.72 -12.90
N LYS A 18 -4.85 -6.92 -12.12
CA LYS A 18 -5.50 -6.03 -11.16
C LYS A 18 -5.83 -4.66 -11.75
N GLY A 19 -5.53 -4.47 -13.02
CA GLY A 19 -5.84 -3.20 -13.68
C GLY A 19 -4.92 -2.06 -13.29
N LEU A 20 -3.72 -2.38 -12.81
CA LEU A 20 -2.77 -1.36 -12.38
C LEU A 20 -1.96 -0.84 -13.56
N ASP A 21 -1.42 0.36 -13.40
CA ASP A 21 -0.54 0.95 -14.40
C ASP A 21 0.86 0.37 -14.22
N VAL A 22 1.09 -0.79 -14.86
CA VAL A 22 2.36 -1.49 -14.70
C VAL A 22 3.53 -0.74 -15.32
N SER A 23 3.27 0.27 -16.14
CA SER A 23 4.36 1.07 -16.69
C SER A 23 5.19 1.73 -15.60
N LYS A 24 4.63 1.83 -14.40
CA LYS A 24 5.34 2.42 -13.27
C LYS A 24 6.48 1.53 -12.78
N TYR A 25 6.44 0.22 -13.09
CA TYR A 25 7.50 -0.66 -12.63
C TYR A 25 7.96 -1.68 -13.67
N ALA A 26 7.40 -1.67 -14.87
CA ALA A 26 7.79 -2.62 -15.92
C ALA A 26 9.12 -2.20 -16.53
N ASP A 27 10.17 -2.32 -15.77
CA ASP A 27 11.52 -1.92 -16.12
C ASP A 27 12.46 -3.01 -15.59
N PRO A 28 13.31 -3.60 -16.45
CA PRO A 28 14.18 -4.68 -15.98
C PRO A 28 15.18 -4.27 -14.91
N LYS A 29 15.35 -2.97 -14.67
CA LYS A 29 16.20 -2.50 -13.59
C LYS A 29 15.62 -2.80 -12.22
N PHE A 30 14.31 -3.03 -12.14
CA PHE A 30 13.69 -3.43 -10.88
C PHE A 30 13.69 -4.93 -10.78
N ASN A 31 14.13 -5.46 -9.65
CA ASN A 31 14.01 -6.89 -9.42
C ASN A 31 12.60 -7.22 -8.91
N LYS A 32 12.33 -8.51 -8.73
CA LYS A 32 11.02 -8.95 -8.31
C LYS A 32 10.53 -8.26 -7.04
N TRP A 33 11.42 -8.15 -6.07
CA TRP A 33 11.02 -7.59 -4.76
C TRP A 33 10.75 -6.10 -4.85
N GLN A 34 11.52 -5.39 -5.68
CA GLN A 34 11.27 -3.98 -5.92
C GLN A 34 9.95 -3.79 -6.64
N MET A 35 9.68 -4.63 -7.64
CA MET A 35 8.42 -4.56 -8.37
C MET A 35 7.24 -4.81 -7.43
N GLU A 36 7.38 -5.74 -6.50
CA GLU A 36 6.33 -6.01 -5.53
C GLU A 36 5.98 -4.78 -4.72
N GLN A 37 7.01 -4.07 -4.23
CA GLN A 37 6.77 -2.91 -3.41
C GLN A 37 6.06 -1.80 -4.19
N ILE A 38 6.43 -1.64 -5.45
CA ILE A 38 5.76 -0.64 -6.28
C ILE A 38 4.32 -1.08 -6.58
N ARG A 39 4.13 -2.36 -6.87
CA ARG A 39 2.79 -2.89 -7.13
C ARG A 39 1.88 -2.70 -5.92
N TYR A 40 2.38 -3.00 -4.72
CA TYR A 40 1.59 -2.79 -3.50
C TYR A 40 1.17 -1.33 -3.37
N GLY A 41 2.07 -0.41 -3.68
CA GLY A 41 1.73 1.01 -3.63
C GLY A 41 0.65 1.38 -4.62
N LEU A 42 0.72 0.81 -5.82
CA LEU A 42 -0.30 1.07 -6.83
C LEU A 42 -1.65 0.51 -6.40
N GLU A 43 -1.65 -0.66 -5.75
CA GLU A 43 -2.88 -1.25 -5.25
C GLU A 43 -3.56 -0.36 -4.22
N GLU A 44 -2.77 0.42 -3.49
CA GLU A 44 -3.30 1.30 -2.48
C GLU A 44 -3.40 2.74 -2.95
N ASP A 45 -3.21 2.94 -4.24
CA ASP A 45 -3.35 4.26 -4.85
C ASP A 45 -2.40 5.29 -4.25
N LEU A 46 -1.16 4.85 -4.00
CA LEU A 46 -0.12 5.74 -3.48
C LEU A 46 0.70 6.30 -4.62
N ASP A 47 1.37 7.41 -4.35
CA ASP A 47 2.27 8.02 -5.33
C ASP A 47 3.60 7.26 -5.31
N VAL A 48 3.67 6.19 -6.11
CA VAL A 48 4.86 5.33 -6.11
C VAL A 48 6.08 6.03 -6.69
N SER A 49 5.90 7.17 -7.36
CA SER A 49 7.06 7.91 -7.88
C SER A 49 7.99 8.34 -6.75
N LYS A 50 7.48 8.37 -5.53
CA LYS A 50 8.30 8.73 -4.38
C LYS A 50 9.36 7.68 -4.06
N TYR A 51 9.16 6.43 -4.51
CA TYR A 51 10.13 5.41 -4.19
C TYR A 51 10.45 4.45 -5.34
N ALA A 52 9.90 4.68 -6.53
CA ALA A 52 10.19 3.81 -7.68
C ALA A 52 11.55 4.14 -8.26
N ASN A 53 12.58 3.74 -7.55
CA ASN A 53 13.97 4.01 -7.90
C ASN A 53 14.77 2.72 -7.78
N PRO A 54 15.41 2.25 -8.86
CA PRO A 54 16.15 0.98 -8.79
C PRO A 54 17.30 0.96 -7.79
N LYS A 55 17.72 2.13 -7.33
CA LYS A 55 18.78 2.20 -6.33
C LYS A 55 18.27 1.92 -4.91
N PHE A 56 16.97 1.95 -4.72
CA PHE A 56 16.38 1.69 -3.41
C PHE A 56 16.16 0.19 -3.28
N ASN A 57 16.64 -0.40 -2.18
CA ASN A 57 16.35 -1.81 -1.95
C ASN A 57 14.89 -1.94 -1.46
N ARG A 58 14.41 -3.17 -1.39
CA ARG A 58 13.01 -3.37 -1.06
C ARG A 58 12.67 -2.91 0.34
N GLU A 59 13.61 -2.99 1.26
CA GLU A 59 13.36 -2.56 2.63
C GLU A 59 13.14 -1.05 2.70
N LEU A 60 13.95 -0.29 1.97
CA LEU A 60 13.77 1.15 1.93
C LEU A 60 12.47 1.51 1.23
N MET A 61 12.17 0.81 0.13
CA MET A 61 10.91 1.04 -0.57
C MET A 61 9.73 0.78 0.33
N ARG A 62 9.80 -0.28 1.11
CA ARG A 62 8.73 -0.63 2.03
C ARG A 62 8.54 0.44 3.10
N GLU A 63 9.64 0.96 3.63
CA GLU A 63 9.55 2.01 4.64
C GLU A 63 8.90 3.26 4.07
N ILE A 64 9.30 3.64 2.85
CA ILE A 64 8.68 4.80 2.22
C ILE A 64 7.21 4.55 1.96
N ARG A 65 6.87 3.34 1.51
CA ARG A 65 5.48 2.99 1.25
C ARG A 65 4.64 3.10 2.52
N TYR A 66 5.16 2.60 3.64
CA TYR A 66 4.46 2.72 4.92
C TYR A 66 4.24 4.18 5.30
N GLY A 67 5.25 5.01 5.07
CA GLY A 67 5.10 6.44 5.34
C GLY A 67 4.01 7.07 4.49
N LEU A 68 3.94 6.68 3.23
CA LEU A 68 2.90 7.20 2.34
C LEU A 68 1.53 6.71 2.76
N GLU A 69 1.42 5.47 3.21
CA GLU A 69 0.16 4.94 3.72
C GLU A 69 -0.30 5.73 4.93
N ASP A 70 0.62 5.95 5.85
CA ASP A 70 0.29 6.71 7.05
C ASP A 70 -0.17 8.12 6.71
N ALA A 71 0.52 8.76 5.78
CA ALA A 71 0.15 10.11 5.37
C ALA A 71 -1.22 10.14 4.72
N LYS A 72 -1.52 9.10 3.94
CA LYS A 72 -2.80 9.03 3.26
C LYS A 72 -3.94 8.92 4.27
N TYR A 73 -3.79 8.05 5.24
CA TYR A 73 -4.84 7.84 6.23
C TYR A 73 -4.92 8.98 7.25
N ALA A 74 -3.88 9.78 7.36
CA ALA A 74 -3.93 10.94 8.24
C ALA A 74 -4.57 12.16 7.57
N ASP A 75 -4.84 12.06 6.26
CA ASP A 75 -5.41 13.17 5.50
C ASP A 75 -6.83 13.48 5.99
N PRO A 76 -7.12 14.72 6.37
CA PRO A 76 -8.47 15.06 6.86
C PRO A 76 -9.57 14.82 5.83
N LYS A 77 -9.21 14.64 4.58
CA LYS A 77 -10.20 14.34 3.55
C LYS A 77 -10.76 12.94 3.69
N PHE A 78 -10.04 12.06 4.38
CA PHE A 78 -10.54 10.71 4.57
C PHE A 78 -11.63 10.74 5.60
N HIS A 79 -12.74 10.11 5.26
CA HIS A 79 -13.84 9.94 6.16
C HIS A 79 -13.41 9.04 7.30
N TYR A 80 -13.86 9.35 8.50
CA TYR A 80 -13.54 8.52 9.65
C TYR A 80 -13.97 7.08 9.40
N SER A 81 -15.12 6.90 8.78
CA SER A 81 -15.62 5.56 8.52
C SER A 81 -14.72 4.80 7.55
N GLN A 82 -14.12 5.50 6.59
CA GLN A 82 -13.21 4.86 5.66
C GLN A 82 -11.94 4.41 6.35
N MET A 83 -11.42 5.27 7.21
CA MET A 83 -10.23 4.91 7.97
C MET A 83 -10.51 3.72 8.86
N GLN A 84 -11.65 3.74 9.51
CA GLN A 84 -12.04 2.67 10.39
C GLN A 84 -12.22 1.37 9.61
N GLU A 85 -12.83 1.47 8.46
CA GLU A 85 -13.04 0.32 7.60
C GLU A 85 -11.71 -0.30 7.19
N ASN A 86 -10.77 0.52 6.78
CA ASN A 86 -9.47 0.03 6.36
C ASN A 86 -8.72 -0.63 7.51
N ARG A 87 -8.76 -0.01 8.67
CA ARG A 87 -8.05 -0.55 9.82
C ARG A 87 -8.70 -1.82 10.33
N LEU A 88 -10.02 -1.81 10.41
CA LEU A 88 -10.73 -2.99 10.89
C LEU A 88 -10.64 -4.13 9.91
N GLY A 89 -10.45 -3.82 8.65
CA GLY A 89 -10.21 -4.85 7.67
C GLY A 89 -8.95 -5.61 7.98
N LEU A 90 -7.97 -4.92 8.54
CA LEU A 90 -6.72 -5.54 8.93
C LEU A 90 -6.77 -6.19 10.28
N GLU A 91 -7.61 -5.66 11.15
CA GLU A 91 -7.71 -6.14 12.50
C GLU A 91 -8.97 -6.89 12.75
N LYS A 92 -9.54 -7.46 11.74
CA LYS A 92 -10.82 -8.04 11.88
C LYS A 92 -10.87 -8.96 13.00
N GLY A 93 -11.38 -8.58 13.91
CA GLY A 93 -11.40 -9.15 15.06
C GLY A 93 -11.37 -8.21 16.10
N LEU A 94 -11.08 -7.13 15.98
CA LEU A 94 -11.04 -6.27 17.04
C LEU A 94 -12.23 -5.59 17.35
N ASP A 95 -12.82 -5.07 17.81
CA ASP A 95 -13.68 -4.25 17.90
C ASP A 95 -13.73 -3.13 18.56
N VAL A 96 -13.61 -2.61 18.61
CA VAL A 96 -13.68 -1.90 18.94
C VAL A 96 -13.69 -1.12 19.51
N SER A 97 -13.40 -0.76 19.93
CA SER A 97 -13.53 -0.42 20.45
C SER A 97 -13.60 0.32 20.61
N THR A 98 -13.71 0.37 20.84
CA THR A 98 -13.97 0.67 20.92
C THR A 98 -14.32 1.05 21.20
N GLU A 99 -14.44 0.97 21.49
CA GLU A 99 -14.85 0.85 21.66
C GLU A 99 -14.58 1.07 21.99
N LYS A 100 -14.29 0.99 22.14
CA LYS A 100 -14.02 0.83 22.45
C LYS A 100 -13.71 1.34 22.36
N LYS A 101 -13.63 1.63 22.36
CA LYS A 101 -13.38 1.73 22.20
C LYS A 101 -13.64 2.28 21.99
N GLN A 102 -13.94 2.37 22.21
CA GLN A 102 -14.30 2.39 21.95
C GLN A 102 -14.42 2.78 22.05
N ASN A 103 -14.46 2.84 22.25
CA ASN A 103 -14.55 2.68 22.22
C ASN A 103 -13.97 3.38 22.37
N ASN A 104 -13.58 3.65 22.30
CA ASN A 104 -13.14 3.78 22.37
C ASN A 104 -12.89 4.55 22.11
N ILE A 105 -12.89 4.79 21.71
CA ILE A 105 -13.11 5.13 21.44
C ILE A 105 -13.81 5.45 21.50
N LYS A 106 -14.55 5.22 21.72
CA LYS A 106 -15.40 5.04 21.72
C LYS A 106 -15.62 5.46 22.33
N LYS A 107 -15.37 5.74 22.54
CA LYS A 107 -15.43 5.91 22.99
C LYS A 107 -14.90 6.86 23.05
N MET A 108 -14.49 7.46 22.79
CA MET A 108 -14.14 7.95 22.52
C MET A 108 -14.25 8.62 22.05
N MET A 109 -14.87 8.86 21.87
CA MET A 109 -15.30 8.93 21.23
C MET A 109 -16.09 8.90 21.27
N MET A 110 -16.64 8.91 21.61
CA MET A 110 -17.36 8.38 21.42
C MET A 110 -17.94 8.39 21.73
N ARG A 111 -18.04 8.53 22.18
CA ARG A 111 -18.51 8.05 22.25
C ARG A 111 -18.97 8.11 22.58
#